data_5633e8d79885c5f9d077e45fe58063a5
#
_entry.id   5633e8d79885c5f9d077e45fe58063a5
#
_cell.length_a   1.000
_cell.length_b   1.000
_cell.length_c   1.000
_cell.angle_alpha   90.00
_cell.angle_beta   90.00
_cell.angle_gamma   90.00
#
_symmetry.space_group_name_H-M   'P 1'
#
loop_
_entity.id
_entity.type
_entity.pdbx_description
1 polymer ?
#
loop_
_entity_poly.entity_id
_entity_poly.type
_entity_poly.pdbx_seq_one_letter_code
_entity_poly.pdbx_strand_id
1 'polypeptide(L)'
;MGAAVIEKHITVDRGMEGNDHKVSLLPDEFAQMMQGIRRVEESMGQGGERSISQGEMMNREVLAKSLVAACDVPAGTEITEAMVRIQSPGQGLQPNRLKDLIGRRLPVAKSQGEVFFPSDLETPAATPRRYQFNQPFGLPVRYHDIKVFSEVSNLDLVEIHLSYKDLEVDLNQVLPVRQNIGLVIHAPELFAGDHTLDLCTEDSSYRNHSIAELQRVIDISRDLRNRFQCSDPVLLVTNVGGFSEHHHLNRSERKPLRERLITSLKKINTAGEVEIIPQTMPPFPWHFGGQRFHNLFVDTDFIRQFCEEQDMRVCLDVSHSKLACNHLHIPFRQFLDQILPFTAHLHLADAKDVDGEGLQILDGDIDWVQLFEQIDQHCPKASFIPEIWQGHKNGGEAAWLALERLEAAARA
;
A
#
# COMPACT_ATOMS: atom_id res chain seq x y z
N MET A 1 -26.67 21.15 9.33
CA MET A 1 -26.45 20.37 10.53
C MET A 1 -27.81 19.94 11.08
N GLY A 2 -28.17 18.66 10.87
CA GLY A 2 -29.47 18.10 11.27
C GLY A 2 -30.61 18.25 10.28
N ALA A 3 -30.43 18.93 9.15
CA ALA A 3 -31.42 18.94 8.09
C ALA A 3 -31.29 17.64 7.26
N ALA A 4 -32.39 16.90 7.11
CA ALA A 4 -32.41 15.67 6.32
C ALA A 4 -32.64 15.94 4.82
N VAL A 5 -33.30 17.03 4.49
CA VAL A 5 -33.59 17.44 3.12
C VAL A 5 -33.42 18.96 3.00
N ILE A 6 -32.86 19.39 1.88
CA ILE A 6 -32.76 20.80 1.50
C ILE A 6 -33.47 20.97 0.14
N GLU A 7 -34.50 21.82 0.12
CA GLU A 7 -35.24 22.18 -1.10
C GLU A 7 -34.80 23.58 -1.54
N LYS A 8 -34.52 23.75 -2.83
CA LYS A 8 -34.16 25.04 -3.41
C LYS A 8 -34.62 25.14 -4.86
N HIS A 9 -35.24 26.26 -5.21
CA HIS A 9 -35.59 26.57 -6.59
C HIS A 9 -34.33 26.72 -7.45
N ILE A 10 -34.39 26.24 -8.69
CA ILE A 10 -33.31 26.33 -9.69
C ILE A 10 -33.85 26.99 -10.96
N THR A 11 -33.06 27.82 -11.61
CA THR A 11 -33.33 28.44 -12.90
C THR A 11 -32.10 28.47 -13.77
N VAL A 12 -32.28 28.43 -15.06
CA VAL A 12 -31.18 28.61 -16.04
C VAL A 12 -30.90 30.09 -16.30
N ASP A 13 -31.90 31.00 -16.06
CA ASP A 13 -31.72 32.44 -16.19
C ASP A 13 -32.69 33.17 -15.23
N ARG A 14 -32.13 34.03 -14.39
CA ARG A 14 -32.89 34.88 -13.45
C ARG A 14 -33.71 35.98 -14.13
N GLY A 15 -33.42 36.27 -15.41
CA GLY A 15 -34.11 37.23 -16.22
C GLY A 15 -35.41 36.71 -16.86
N MET A 16 -35.72 35.41 -16.71
CA MET A 16 -36.96 34.84 -17.23
C MET A 16 -38.18 35.44 -16.56
N GLU A 17 -39.30 35.45 -17.28
CA GLU A 17 -40.58 35.92 -16.78
C GLU A 17 -41.10 34.98 -15.71
N GLY A 18 -41.36 35.51 -14.51
CA GLY A 18 -41.83 34.76 -13.34
C GLY A 18 -41.16 35.21 -12.06
N ASN A 19 -41.85 35.05 -10.92
CA ASN A 19 -41.38 35.57 -9.64
C ASN A 19 -40.23 34.72 -9.05
N ASP A 20 -40.27 33.40 -9.25
CA ASP A 20 -39.37 32.45 -8.64
C ASP A 20 -37.96 32.45 -9.27
N HIS A 21 -37.84 32.86 -10.53
CA HIS A 21 -36.54 32.94 -11.20
C HIS A 21 -35.56 33.85 -10.49
N LYS A 22 -36.03 34.97 -9.92
CA LYS A 22 -35.16 35.96 -9.24
C LYS A 22 -34.52 35.43 -7.94
N VAL A 23 -35.19 34.50 -7.27
CA VAL A 23 -34.75 33.90 -6.00
C VAL A 23 -34.15 32.51 -6.14
N SER A 24 -34.12 31.98 -7.37
CA SER A 24 -33.60 30.66 -7.70
C SER A 24 -32.09 30.65 -7.82
N LEU A 25 -31.49 29.51 -7.59
CA LEU A 25 -30.06 29.26 -7.89
C LEU A 25 -29.88 28.97 -9.38
N LEU A 26 -28.77 29.47 -9.92
CA LEU A 26 -28.28 29.02 -11.23
C LEU A 26 -27.66 27.60 -11.08
N PRO A 27 -27.51 26.81 -12.17
CA PRO A 27 -26.95 25.47 -12.12
C PRO A 27 -25.61 25.40 -11.41
N ASP A 28 -24.69 26.35 -11.68
CA ASP A 28 -23.37 26.38 -11.02
C ASP A 28 -23.46 26.70 -9.53
N GLU A 29 -24.36 27.59 -9.14
CA GLU A 29 -24.61 27.93 -7.73
C GLU A 29 -25.24 26.74 -7.00
N PHE A 30 -26.14 25.98 -7.67
CA PHE A 30 -26.70 24.76 -7.13
C PHE A 30 -25.60 23.69 -6.93
N ALA A 31 -24.70 23.52 -7.91
CA ALA A 31 -23.57 22.62 -7.81
C ALA A 31 -22.64 22.99 -6.63
N GLN A 32 -22.36 24.30 -6.44
CA GLN A 32 -21.58 24.78 -5.29
C GLN A 32 -22.26 24.49 -3.95
N MET A 33 -23.59 24.68 -3.89
CA MET A 33 -24.37 24.35 -2.69
C MET A 33 -24.27 22.86 -2.38
N MET A 34 -24.41 21.98 -3.38
CA MET A 34 -24.28 20.53 -3.19
C MET A 34 -22.90 20.13 -2.70
N GLN A 35 -21.84 20.69 -3.29
CA GLN A 35 -20.47 20.47 -2.83
C GLN A 35 -20.28 20.95 -1.38
N GLY A 36 -20.84 22.12 -1.03
CA GLY A 36 -20.82 22.63 0.34
C GLY A 36 -21.52 21.70 1.33
N ILE A 37 -22.67 21.14 0.96
CA ILE A 37 -23.38 20.15 1.79
C ILE A 37 -22.52 18.91 2.03
N ARG A 38 -21.91 18.35 0.98
CA ARG A 38 -21.04 17.16 1.10
C ARG A 38 -19.82 17.43 1.98
N ARG A 39 -19.19 18.59 1.85
CA ARG A 39 -18.09 18.99 2.73
C ARG A 39 -18.50 19.11 4.21
N VAL A 40 -19.70 19.61 4.47
CA VAL A 40 -20.23 19.68 5.84
C VAL A 40 -20.52 18.28 6.38
N GLU A 41 -21.13 17.39 5.58
CA GLU A 41 -21.39 16.00 5.96
C GLU A 41 -20.08 15.29 6.31
N GLU A 42 -19.05 15.41 5.46
CA GLU A 42 -17.72 14.85 5.68
C GLU A 42 -17.06 15.43 6.95
N SER A 43 -17.13 16.75 7.13
CA SER A 43 -16.54 17.42 8.29
C SER A 43 -17.21 17.07 9.63
N MET A 44 -18.47 16.66 9.60
CA MET A 44 -19.18 16.21 10.81
C MET A 44 -18.73 14.82 11.26
N GLY A 45 -18.09 14.04 10.40
CA GLY A 45 -17.62 12.70 10.68
C GLY A 45 -18.71 11.74 11.12
N GLN A 46 -18.30 10.60 11.61
CA GLN A 46 -19.21 9.62 12.23
C GLN A 46 -19.19 9.84 13.75
N GLY A 47 -20.35 10.03 14.35
CA GLY A 47 -20.47 10.10 15.81
C GLY A 47 -20.11 8.73 16.42
N GLY A 48 -19.38 8.73 17.55
CA GLY A 48 -18.99 7.48 18.24
C GLY A 48 -17.63 7.60 18.90
N GLU A 49 -17.05 6.47 19.27
CA GLU A 49 -15.67 6.43 19.75
C GLU A 49 -14.71 6.82 18.61
N ARG A 50 -13.75 7.67 18.95
CA ARG A 50 -12.75 8.13 17.98
C ARG A 50 -11.90 6.96 17.49
N SER A 51 -12.00 6.63 16.22
CA SER A 51 -11.05 5.76 15.54
C SER A 51 -9.79 6.56 15.16
N ILE A 52 -8.66 5.88 15.15
CA ILE A 52 -7.38 6.46 14.71
C ILE A 52 -7.26 6.23 13.22
N SER A 53 -7.15 7.29 12.44
CA SER A 53 -6.95 7.18 10.99
C SER A 53 -5.55 6.67 10.65
N GLN A 54 -5.37 6.17 9.43
CA GLN A 54 -4.07 5.73 8.94
C GLN A 54 -3.00 6.83 9.01
N GLY A 55 -3.34 8.06 8.64
CA GLY A 55 -2.43 9.20 8.76
C GLY A 55 -2.03 9.50 10.20
N GLU A 56 -2.92 9.30 11.18
CA GLU A 56 -2.58 9.41 12.59
C GLU A 56 -1.67 8.28 13.07
N MET A 57 -1.88 7.05 12.58
CA MET A 57 -1.01 5.91 12.88
C MET A 57 0.42 6.16 12.41
N MET A 58 0.58 6.71 11.20
CA MET A 58 1.90 7.10 10.68
C MET A 58 2.56 8.20 11.49
N ASN A 59 1.82 9.25 11.84
CA ASN A 59 2.34 10.30 12.70
C ASN A 59 2.77 9.74 14.07
N ARG A 60 2.03 8.80 14.62
CA ARG A 60 2.41 8.10 15.86
C ARG A 60 3.71 7.34 15.71
N GLU A 61 3.87 6.61 14.60
CA GLU A 61 5.09 5.85 14.34
C GLU A 61 6.35 6.72 14.38
N VAL A 62 6.29 7.92 13.83
CA VAL A 62 7.44 8.82 13.72
C VAL A 62 7.58 9.71 14.97
N LEU A 63 6.46 10.29 15.44
CA LEU A 63 6.47 11.36 16.44
C LEU A 63 6.19 10.88 17.87
N ALA A 64 5.50 9.76 18.06
CA ALA A 64 5.21 9.24 19.38
C ALA A 64 6.45 8.56 20.00
N LYS A 65 6.25 7.96 21.15
CA LYS A 65 7.31 7.28 21.91
C LYS A 65 6.95 5.83 22.15
N SER A 66 7.96 5.00 22.24
CA SER A 66 7.88 3.60 22.61
C SER A 66 8.57 3.31 23.94
N LEU A 67 8.25 2.17 24.51
CA LEU A 67 9.04 1.53 25.54
C LEU A 67 10.23 0.84 24.87
N VAL A 68 11.44 1.13 25.38
CA VAL A 68 12.73 0.65 24.81
C VAL A 68 13.59 0.06 25.92
N ALA A 69 14.36 -0.98 25.62
CA ALA A 69 15.30 -1.56 26.55
C ALA A 69 16.40 -0.54 26.94
N ALA A 70 16.54 -0.26 28.23
CA ALA A 70 17.54 0.67 28.76
C ALA A 70 18.95 0.04 28.81
N CYS A 71 19.03 -1.29 28.83
CA CYS A 71 20.24 -2.12 28.82
C CYS A 71 19.93 -3.43 28.10
N ASP A 72 20.94 -4.28 27.88
CA ASP A 72 20.73 -5.63 27.42
C ASP A 72 19.93 -6.43 28.46
N VAL A 73 18.86 -7.08 28.03
CA VAL A 73 17.97 -7.87 28.88
C VAL A 73 17.90 -9.31 28.34
N PRO A 74 18.46 -10.30 29.03
CA PRO A 74 18.39 -11.70 28.62
C PRO A 74 16.97 -12.25 28.61
N ALA A 75 16.68 -13.21 27.74
CA ALA A 75 15.42 -13.97 27.79
C ALA A 75 15.21 -14.61 29.17
N GLY A 76 13.95 -14.67 29.61
CA GLY A 76 13.55 -15.19 30.94
C GLY A 76 13.74 -14.20 32.09
N THR A 77 14.34 -13.02 31.85
CA THR A 77 14.51 -11.98 32.88
C THR A 77 13.18 -11.33 33.24
N GLU A 78 12.92 -11.13 34.52
CA GLU A 78 11.77 -10.34 34.99
C GLU A 78 12.08 -8.85 34.81
N ILE A 79 11.23 -8.16 34.03
CA ILE A 79 11.45 -6.78 33.64
C ILE A 79 11.18 -5.84 34.82
N THR A 80 12.15 -4.99 35.14
CA THR A 80 12.02 -3.90 36.12
C THR A 80 11.94 -2.54 35.45
N GLU A 81 11.46 -1.54 36.16
CA GLU A 81 11.34 -0.18 35.65
C GLU A 81 12.70 0.40 35.18
N ALA A 82 13.78 0.06 35.89
CA ALA A 82 15.14 0.48 35.53
C ALA A 82 15.65 -0.07 34.18
N MET A 83 15.06 -1.16 33.70
CA MET A 83 15.40 -1.80 32.41
C MET A 83 14.63 -1.19 31.23
N VAL A 84 13.75 -0.21 31.49
CA VAL A 84 12.87 0.37 30.45
C VAL A 84 13.10 1.87 30.36
N ARG A 85 13.19 2.39 29.14
CA ARG A 85 13.21 3.81 28.83
C ARG A 85 12.06 4.15 27.88
N ILE A 86 11.62 5.41 27.94
CA ILE A 86 10.65 5.98 26.99
C ILE A 86 11.41 6.81 25.97
N GLN A 87 11.37 6.40 24.70
CA GLN A 87 12.15 7.02 23.63
C GLN A 87 11.33 7.06 22.33
N SER A 88 11.50 8.10 21.51
CA SER A 88 11.03 8.13 20.13
C SER A 88 11.93 7.24 19.25
N PRO A 89 11.39 6.66 18.17
CA PRO A 89 10.04 6.80 17.63
C PRO A 89 8.99 5.87 18.26
N GLY A 90 7.71 6.04 17.87
CA GLY A 90 6.56 5.28 18.37
C GLY A 90 6.31 3.94 17.67
N GLN A 91 7.33 3.08 17.60
CA GLN A 91 7.30 1.85 16.79
C GLN A 91 6.87 0.58 17.53
N GLY A 92 6.68 0.65 18.83
CA GLY A 92 6.31 -0.51 19.65
C GLY A 92 5.31 -0.16 20.74
N LEU A 93 5.40 -0.84 21.91
CA LEU A 93 4.55 -0.57 23.05
C LEU A 93 4.61 0.89 23.45
N GLN A 94 3.45 1.52 23.56
CA GLN A 94 3.35 2.92 23.98
C GLN A 94 3.64 3.09 25.48
N PRO A 95 4.06 4.29 25.94
CA PRO A 95 4.41 4.53 27.34
C PRO A 95 3.32 4.21 28.36
N ASN A 96 2.05 4.30 28.00
CA ASN A 96 0.92 3.94 28.86
C ASN A 96 0.85 2.44 29.20
N ARG A 97 1.55 1.59 28.40
CA ARG A 97 1.64 0.13 28.63
C ARG A 97 2.80 -0.27 29.55
N LEU A 98 3.56 0.70 30.11
CA LEU A 98 4.70 0.42 31.01
C LEU A 98 4.29 -0.48 32.18
N LYS A 99 3.16 -0.24 32.78
CA LYS A 99 2.66 -1.04 33.93
C LYS A 99 2.37 -2.49 33.56
N ASP A 100 2.00 -2.75 32.30
CA ASP A 100 1.73 -4.10 31.80
C ASP A 100 3.03 -4.87 31.57
N LEU A 101 4.13 -4.15 31.30
CA LEU A 101 5.45 -4.72 31.00
C LEU A 101 6.25 -5.05 32.26
N ILE A 102 6.16 -4.22 33.30
CA ILE A 102 6.89 -4.42 34.57
C ILE A 102 6.43 -5.70 35.26
N GLY A 103 7.37 -6.51 35.71
CA GLY A 103 7.12 -7.80 36.36
C GLY A 103 6.88 -8.97 35.36
N ARG A 104 6.81 -8.70 34.06
CA ARG A 104 6.74 -9.75 33.04
C ARG A 104 8.10 -10.40 32.83
N ARG A 105 8.12 -11.69 32.48
CA ARG A 105 9.32 -12.39 32.05
C ARG A 105 9.48 -12.26 30.53
N LEU A 106 10.60 -11.70 30.11
CA LEU A 106 10.89 -11.45 28.71
C LEU A 106 11.01 -12.76 27.93
N PRO A 107 10.19 -12.98 26.87
CA PRO A 107 10.24 -14.25 26.12
C PRO A 107 11.49 -14.36 25.24
N VAL A 108 11.99 -13.24 24.70
CA VAL A 108 13.17 -13.16 23.81
C VAL A 108 14.11 -12.09 24.33
N ALA A 109 15.42 -12.33 24.29
CA ALA A 109 16.40 -11.33 24.71
C ALA A 109 16.25 -10.03 23.91
N LYS A 110 16.49 -8.89 24.58
CA LYS A 110 16.51 -7.55 23.95
C LYS A 110 17.86 -6.89 24.21
N SER A 111 18.43 -6.32 23.15
CA SER A 111 19.61 -5.47 23.27
C SER A 111 19.24 -4.06 23.71
N GLN A 112 20.19 -3.34 24.27
CA GLN A 112 19.99 -1.93 24.61
C GLN A 112 19.53 -1.13 23.40
N GLY A 113 18.42 -0.41 23.54
CA GLY A 113 17.83 0.40 22.47
C GLY A 113 16.75 -0.33 21.67
N GLU A 114 16.59 -1.64 21.81
CA GLU A 114 15.49 -2.36 21.14
C GLU A 114 14.14 -2.02 21.76
N VAL A 115 13.14 -2.00 20.88
CA VAL A 115 11.76 -1.65 21.22
C VAL A 115 11.04 -2.86 21.81
N PHE A 116 10.21 -2.64 22.82
CA PHE A 116 9.26 -3.66 23.31
C PHE A 116 8.00 -3.67 22.43
N PHE A 117 7.52 -4.84 22.09
CA PHE A 117 6.34 -5.08 21.25
C PHE A 117 5.20 -5.75 22.04
N PRO A 118 3.97 -5.78 21.52
CA PRO A 118 2.86 -6.50 22.16
C PRO A 118 3.18 -7.96 22.48
N SER A 119 3.93 -8.65 21.63
CA SER A 119 4.39 -10.03 21.84
C SER A 119 5.36 -10.23 23.01
N ASP A 120 5.95 -9.17 23.53
CA ASP A 120 6.71 -9.22 24.78
C ASP A 120 5.79 -9.29 26.02
N LEU A 121 4.50 -8.98 25.87
CA LEU A 121 3.46 -9.08 26.89
C LEU A 121 2.65 -10.38 26.81
N GLU A 122 2.44 -10.85 25.60
CA GLU A 122 1.54 -11.97 25.27
C GLU A 122 2.26 -12.95 24.34
N THR A 123 1.78 -14.18 24.27
CA THR A 123 2.31 -15.13 23.28
C THR A 123 2.09 -14.59 21.88
N PRO A 124 3.11 -14.58 20.99
CA PRO A 124 2.93 -14.17 19.61
C PRO A 124 1.75 -14.87 18.96
N ALA A 125 0.92 -14.11 18.24
CA ALA A 125 -0.27 -14.65 17.57
C ALA A 125 0.10 -15.64 16.46
N ALA A 126 1.27 -15.46 15.84
CA ALA A 126 1.83 -16.37 14.85
C ALA A 126 3.37 -16.40 14.92
N THR A 127 3.95 -17.48 14.45
CA THR A 127 5.40 -17.67 14.32
C THR A 127 5.73 -18.21 12.94
N PRO A 128 6.97 -18.01 12.45
CA PRO A 128 7.39 -18.58 11.18
C PRO A 128 7.18 -20.09 11.14
N ARG A 129 6.60 -20.57 10.05
CA ARG A 129 6.39 -22.01 9.80
C ARG A 129 6.32 -22.26 8.30
N ARG A 130 6.09 -23.49 7.89
CA ARG A 130 5.77 -23.81 6.49
C ARG A 130 4.28 -23.56 6.24
N TYR A 131 3.98 -22.87 5.11
CA TYR A 131 2.63 -22.59 4.65
C TYR A 131 2.35 -23.33 3.34
N GLN A 132 1.07 -23.46 2.99
CA GLN A 132 0.64 -24.15 1.78
C GLN A 132 -0.42 -23.32 1.06
N PHE A 133 -0.07 -22.85 -0.13
CA PHE A 133 -0.94 -22.10 -1.04
C PHE A 133 -0.89 -22.74 -2.44
N ASN A 134 -1.90 -22.46 -3.27
CA ASN A 134 -1.90 -22.84 -4.67
C ASN A 134 -0.99 -21.92 -5.50
N GLN A 135 -0.91 -20.64 -5.11
CA GLN A 135 -0.08 -19.62 -5.74
C GLN A 135 1.31 -19.56 -5.10
N PRO A 136 2.35 -19.17 -5.88
CA PRO A 136 3.64 -18.83 -5.29
C PRO A 136 3.49 -17.65 -4.32
N PHE A 137 4.11 -17.74 -3.16
CA PHE A 137 4.00 -16.71 -2.13
C PHE A 137 5.36 -16.29 -1.58
N GLY A 138 5.41 -15.06 -1.07
CA GLY A 138 6.61 -14.50 -0.49
C GLY A 138 6.34 -13.47 0.58
N LEU A 139 7.38 -12.72 0.92
CA LEU A 139 7.32 -11.59 1.86
C LEU A 139 8.00 -10.35 1.28
N PRO A 140 7.52 -9.14 1.65
CA PRO A 140 8.24 -7.91 1.38
C PRO A 140 9.50 -7.86 2.27
N VAL A 141 10.65 -7.51 1.67
CA VAL A 141 11.95 -7.54 2.35
C VAL A 141 12.82 -6.34 1.96
N ARG A 142 13.82 -6.06 2.81
CA ARG A 142 15.01 -5.32 2.46
C ARG A 142 16.18 -6.27 2.27
N TYR A 143 17.32 -5.82 1.74
CA TYR A 143 18.48 -6.68 1.51
C TYR A 143 18.91 -7.48 2.75
N HIS A 144 18.82 -6.87 3.93
CA HIS A 144 19.23 -7.51 5.20
C HIS A 144 18.22 -8.54 5.73
N ASP A 145 16.97 -8.50 5.30
CA ASP A 145 15.90 -9.41 5.77
C ASP A 145 15.86 -10.72 4.98
N ILE A 146 16.38 -10.73 3.74
CA ILE A 146 16.24 -11.85 2.80
C ILE A 146 16.61 -13.18 3.45
N LYS A 147 17.80 -13.24 4.03
CA LYS A 147 18.30 -14.47 4.66
C LYS A 147 17.45 -14.88 5.86
N VAL A 148 17.11 -13.92 6.71
CA VAL A 148 16.35 -14.17 7.94
C VAL A 148 15.00 -14.81 7.63
N PHE A 149 14.27 -14.26 6.66
CA PHE A 149 12.91 -14.76 6.34
C PHE A 149 12.92 -16.02 5.49
N SER A 150 13.88 -16.15 4.55
CA SER A 150 13.95 -17.33 3.68
C SER A 150 14.42 -18.60 4.40
N GLU A 151 15.17 -18.49 5.51
CA GLU A 151 15.62 -19.64 6.29
C GLU A 151 14.57 -20.21 7.24
N VAL A 152 13.55 -19.42 7.64
CA VAL A 152 12.57 -19.81 8.66
C VAL A 152 11.24 -20.28 8.08
N SER A 153 11.04 -20.20 6.76
CA SER A 153 9.80 -20.61 6.08
C SER A 153 10.10 -21.20 4.70
N ASN A 154 9.06 -21.61 3.98
CA ASN A 154 9.13 -22.16 2.61
C ASN A 154 8.66 -21.14 1.59
N LEU A 155 9.17 -19.92 1.66
CA LEU A 155 8.83 -18.88 0.70
C LEU A 155 9.27 -19.27 -0.71
N ASP A 156 8.43 -19.05 -1.72
CA ASP A 156 8.76 -19.28 -3.13
C ASP A 156 9.53 -18.09 -3.70
N LEU A 157 9.29 -16.89 -3.19
CA LEU A 157 9.92 -15.65 -3.62
C LEU A 157 10.09 -14.66 -2.45
N VAL A 158 10.87 -13.62 -2.71
CA VAL A 158 10.88 -12.39 -1.91
C VAL A 158 10.57 -11.21 -2.82
N GLU A 159 9.91 -10.20 -2.28
CA GLU A 159 9.77 -8.92 -2.95
C GLU A 159 10.66 -7.87 -2.30
N ILE A 160 11.67 -7.41 -3.03
CA ILE A 160 12.58 -6.39 -2.52
C ILE A 160 11.93 -5.01 -2.69
N HIS A 161 11.52 -4.40 -1.59
CA HIS A 161 11.06 -3.00 -1.57
C HIS A 161 12.27 -2.08 -1.56
N LEU A 162 12.60 -1.51 -2.71
CA LEU A 162 13.73 -0.60 -2.84
C LEU A 162 13.40 0.79 -2.28
N SER A 163 14.35 1.39 -1.59
CA SER A 163 14.40 2.83 -1.38
C SER A 163 15.41 3.46 -2.36
N TYR A 164 15.37 4.77 -2.53
CA TYR A 164 16.35 5.43 -3.39
C TYR A 164 17.81 5.23 -2.91
N LYS A 165 18.03 4.98 -1.62
CA LYS A 165 19.36 4.66 -1.07
C LYS A 165 19.84 3.28 -1.46
N ASP A 166 18.93 2.34 -1.65
CA ASP A 166 19.27 0.97 -2.09
C ASP A 166 19.78 0.96 -3.53
N LEU A 167 19.52 2.01 -4.31
CA LEU A 167 20.04 2.19 -5.66
C LEU A 167 21.54 2.57 -5.69
N GLU A 168 22.12 2.96 -4.57
CA GLU A 168 23.53 3.33 -4.42
C GLU A 168 24.37 2.22 -3.75
N VAL A 169 23.73 1.11 -3.37
CA VAL A 169 24.38 0.03 -2.61
C VAL A 169 25.17 -0.88 -3.55
N ASP A 170 26.40 -1.24 -3.14
CA ASP A 170 27.16 -2.28 -3.83
C ASP A 170 26.58 -3.66 -3.55
N LEU A 171 25.89 -4.22 -4.55
CA LEU A 171 25.23 -5.51 -4.45
C LEU A 171 26.20 -6.66 -4.14
N ASN A 172 27.51 -6.53 -4.44
CA ASN A 172 28.49 -7.55 -4.09
C ASN A 172 28.73 -7.62 -2.57
N GLN A 173 28.50 -6.53 -1.87
CA GLN A 173 28.63 -6.50 -0.40
C GLN A 173 27.37 -7.01 0.31
N VAL A 174 26.19 -6.64 -0.16
CA VAL A 174 24.93 -6.98 0.50
C VAL A 174 24.36 -8.33 0.07
N LEU A 175 24.64 -8.75 -1.16
CA LEU A 175 24.21 -10.03 -1.74
C LEU A 175 25.41 -10.76 -2.40
N PRO A 176 26.43 -11.16 -1.63
CA PRO A 176 27.65 -11.76 -2.18
C PRO A 176 27.43 -13.17 -2.75
N VAL A 177 26.31 -13.82 -2.38
CA VAL A 177 25.97 -15.18 -2.79
C VAL A 177 24.63 -15.19 -3.50
N ARG A 178 24.52 -16.01 -4.55
CA ARG A 178 23.26 -16.21 -5.26
C ARG A 178 22.20 -16.80 -4.32
N GLN A 179 21.01 -16.22 -4.36
CA GLN A 179 19.86 -16.65 -3.58
C GLN A 179 19.08 -17.73 -4.33
N ASN A 180 18.75 -18.82 -3.65
CA ASN A 180 17.96 -19.93 -4.23
C ASN A 180 16.46 -19.73 -3.99
N ILE A 181 15.94 -18.56 -4.33
CA ILE A 181 14.55 -18.14 -4.15
C ILE A 181 14.17 -17.20 -5.29
N GLY A 182 12.87 -17.14 -5.63
CA GLY A 182 12.33 -16.23 -6.64
C GLY A 182 12.41 -14.76 -6.22
N LEU A 183 12.20 -13.85 -7.17
CA LEU A 183 12.33 -12.41 -6.96
C LEU A 183 11.20 -11.64 -7.64
N VAL A 184 10.60 -10.72 -6.89
CA VAL A 184 9.83 -9.57 -7.37
C VAL A 184 10.50 -8.31 -6.81
N ILE A 185 10.39 -7.21 -7.49
CA ILE A 185 10.99 -5.93 -7.07
C ILE A 185 9.91 -4.87 -7.00
N HIS A 186 9.92 -4.09 -5.94
CA HIS A 186 9.08 -2.90 -5.79
C HIS A 186 9.96 -1.64 -5.93
N ALA A 187 9.61 -0.79 -6.89
CA ALA A 187 10.30 0.47 -7.11
C ALA A 187 10.09 1.44 -5.94
N PRO A 188 11.05 2.34 -5.66
CA PRO A 188 10.80 3.46 -4.75
C PRO A 188 9.67 4.35 -5.27
N GLU A 189 8.81 4.81 -4.39
CA GLU A 189 7.86 5.89 -4.71
C GLU A 189 8.51 7.28 -4.60
N LEU A 190 9.44 7.41 -3.64
CA LEU A 190 10.17 8.64 -3.35
C LEU A 190 11.65 8.45 -3.66
N PHE A 191 12.22 9.38 -4.41
CA PHE A 191 13.63 9.44 -4.78
C PHE A 191 14.37 10.58 -4.08
N ALA A 192 15.67 10.70 -4.29
CA ALA A 192 16.50 11.74 -3.69
C ALA A 192 15.97 13.14 -4.03
N GLY A 193 16.04 14.07 -3.05
CA GLY A 193 15.53 15.43 -3.20
C GLY A 193 14.01 15.55 -3.20
N ASP A 194 13.33 14.64 -2.49
CA ASP A 194 11.87 14.59 -2.36
C ASP A 194 11.14 14.44 -3.71
N HIS A 195 11.81 13.82 -4.69
CA HIS A 195 11.24 13.56 -6.00
C HIS A 195 10.29 12.37 -5.96
N THR A 196 9.00 12.61 -6.11
CA THR A 196 7.98 11.56 -6.27
C THR A 196 7.93 11.10 -7.72
N LEU A 197 7.92 9.79 -7.96
CA LEU A 197 7.83 9.25 -9.32
C LEU A 197 6.53 9.69 -9.99
N ASP A 198 6.64 10.40 -11.10
CA ASP A 198 5.49 10.77 -11.95
C ASP A 198 5.86 10.76 -13.42
N LEU A 199 5.46 9.68 -14.11
CA LEU A 199 5.64 9.49 -15.54
C LEU A 199 4.60 10.23 -16.39
N CYS A 200 3.64 10.91 -15.75
CA CYS A 200 2.43 11.46 -16.37
C CYS A 200 2.39 12.99 -16.30
N THR A 201 3.20 13.61 -15.46
CA THR A 201 3.19 15.07 -15.24
C THR A 201 3.37 15.86 -16.55
N GLU A 202 2.77 17.03 -16.63
CA GLU A 202 2.92 17.94 -17.76
C GLU A 202 4.34 18.54 -17.83
N ASP A 203 4.97 18.75 -16.68
CA ASP A 203 6.36 19.19 -16.61
C ASP A 203 7.29 18.17 -17.25
N SER A 204 7.81 18.49 -18.41
CA SER A 204 8.68 17.61 -19.18
C SER A 204 10.05 17.37 -18.52
N SER A 205 10.56 18.32 -17.73
CA SER A 205 11.81 18.18 -17.00
C SER A 205 11.64 17.19 -15.86
N TYR A 206 10.61 17.39 -15.06
CA TYR A 206 10.23 16.49 -13.95
C TYR A 206 9.95 15.07 -14.46
N ARG A 207 9.17 14.95 -15.55
CA ARG A 207 8.85 13.66 -16.17
C ARG A 207 10.09 12.93 -16.71
N ASN A 208 11.01 13.64 -17.35
CA ASN A 208 12.26 13.03 -17.83
C ASN A 208 13.15 12.59 -16.67
N HIS A 209 13.15 13.30 -15.54
CA HIS A 209 13.84 12.86 -14.33
C HIS A 209 13.19 11.58 -13.78
N SER A 210 11.86 11.51 -13.70
CA SER A 210 11.15 10.29 -13.30
C SER A 210 11.46 9.09 -14.20
N ILE A 211 11.56 9.31 -15.53
CA ILE A 211 11.96 8.26 -16.48
C ILE A 211 13.39 7.79 -16.20
N ALA A 212 14.32 8.71 -15.94
CA ALA A 212 15.71 8.37 -15.63
C ALA A 212 15.83 7.59 -14.31
N GLU A 213 15.10 7.99 -13.28
CA GLU A 213 15.09 7.27 -12.00
C GLU A 213 14.49 5.86 -12.14
N LEU A 214 13.39 5.72 -12.87
CA LEU A 214 12.83 4.38 -13.12
C LEU A 214 13.77 3.51 -13.97
N GLN A 215 14.51 4.10 -14.92
CA GLN A 215 15.52 3.35 -15.67
C GLN A 215 16.65 2.85 -14.76
N ARG A 216 17.09 3.64 -13.77
CA ARG A 216 18.06 3.19 -12.76
C ARG A 216 17.54 1.99 -11.95
N VAL A 217 16.25 2.05 -11.57
CA VAL A 217 15.60 0.91 -10.89
C VAL A 217 15.63 -0.35 -11.77
N ILE A 218 15.33 -0.20 -13.05
CA ILE A 218 15.35 -1.33 -14.01
C ILE A 218 16.76 -1.89 -14.16
N ASP A 219 17.78 -1.05 -14.26
CA ASP A 219 19.16 -1.50 -14.39
C ASP A 219 19.61 -2.31 -13.16
N ILE A 220 19.26 -1.85 -11.96
CA ILE A 220 19.47 -2.60 -10.70
C ILE A 220 18.64 -3.88 -10.67
N SER A 221 17.39 -3.84 -11.16
CA SER A 221 16.53 -5.03 -11.22
C SER A 221 17.13 -6.13 -12.09
N ARG A 222 17.79 -5.77 -13.18
CA ARG A 222 18.54 -6.70 -14.04
C ARG A 222 19.74 -7.32 -13.31
N ASP A 223 20.48 -6.52 -12.55
CA ASP A 223 21.59 -7.02 -11.75
C ASP A 223 21.12 -7.95 -10.62
N LEU A 224 20.00 -7.59 -9.95
CA LEU A 224 19.37 -8.42 -8.93
C LEU A 224 18.84 -9.74 -9.52
N ARG A 225 18.18 -9.71 -10.68
CA ARG A 225 17.70 -10.91 -11.37
C ARG A 225 18.80 -11.97 -11.50
N ASN A 226 20.03 -11.57 -11.82
CA ASN A 226 21.16 -12.49 -11.95
C ASN A 226 21.61 -13.12 -10.63
N ARG A 227 21.19 -12.56 -9.50
CA ARG A 227 21.53 -13.03 -8.14
C ARG A 227 20.44 -13.89 -7.50
N PHE A 228 19.30 -14.07 -8.16
CA PHE A 228 18.17 -14.85 -7.67
C PHE A 228 17.83 -16.00 -8.64
N GLN A 229 16.88 -16.84 -8.23
CA GLN A 229 16.36 -17.92 -9.08
C GLN A 229 15.20 -17.38 -9.95
N CYS A 230 15.56 -16.72 -11.04
CA CYS A 230 14.59 -16.21 -12.02
C CYS A 230 14.84 -16.83 -13.39
N SER A 231 13.81 -17.44 -13.98
CA SER A 231 13.81 -17.95 -15.36
C SER A 231 13.17 -16.95 -16.31
N ASP A 232 12.12 -16.29 -15.87
CA ASP A 232 11.35 -15.30 -16.63
C ASP A 232 11.87 -13.87 -16.36
N PRO A 233 11.39 -12.86 -17.09
CA PRO A 233 11.61 -11.48 -16.72
C PRO A 233 11.22 -11.25 -15.25
N VAL A 234 12.06 -10.53 -14.49
CA VAL A 234 11.71 -10.16 -13.12
C VAL A 234 10.57 -9.14 -13.14
N LEU A 235 9.56 -9.35 -12.30
CA LEU A 235 8.46 -8.40 -12.15
C LEU A 235 8.93 -7.17 -11.37
N LEU A 236 8.62 -5.99 -11.91
CA LEU A 236 8.87 -4.70 -11.26
C LEU A 236 7.55 -4.00 -10.98
N VAL A 237 7.14 -4.02 -9.73
CA VAL A 237 5.98 -3.27 -9.23
C VAL A 237 6.34 -1.80 -9.15
N THR A 238 5.50 -0.92 -9.67
CA THR A 238 5.75 0.52 -9.60
C THR A 238 4.45 1.33 -9.62
N ASN A 239 4.44 2.43 -8.89
CA ASN A 239 3.53 3.55 -9.12
C ASN A 239 3.94 4.28 -10.41
N VAL A 240 2.99 4.87 -11.10
CA VAL A 240 3.24 5.60 -12.37
C VAL A 240 3.00 7.10 -12.28
N GLY A 241 2.52 7.59 -11.12
CA GLY A 241 2.13 8.98 -10.93
C GLY A 241 0.74 9.30 -11.49
N GLY A 242 0.57 10.50 -12.02
CA GLY A 242 -0.72 10.96 -12.55
C GLY A 242 -1.61 11.57 -11.48
N PHE A 243 -1.03 12.34 -10.57
CA PHE A 243 -1.72 13.00 -9.46
C PHE A 243 -2.51 14.23 -9.89
N SER A 244 -3.55 14.55 -9.15
CA SER A 244 -4.24 15.85 -9.14
C SER A 244 -4.44 16.32 -7.69
N GLU A 245 -4.62 17.68 -7.51
CA GLU A 245 -4.66 18.28 -6.16
C GLU A 245 -6.06 18.66 -5.70
N HIS A 246 -7.00 18.85 -6.63
CA HIS A 246 -8.30 19.47 -6.29
C HIS A 246 -9.49 18.51 -6.38
N HIS A 247 -9.43 17.56 -7.30
CA HIS A 247 -10.50 16.58 -7.53
C HIS A 247 -9.97 15.42 -8.37
N HIS A 248 -10.68 14.29 -8.35
CA HIS A 248 -10.45 13.23 -9.33
C HIS A 248 -10.75 13.72 -10.74
N LEU A 249 -9.81 13.47 -11.65
CA LEU A 249 -9.95 13.84 -13.04
C LEU A 249 -10.98 12.94 -13.72
N ASN A 250 -11.86 13.54 -14.51
CA ASN A 250 -12.78 12.79 -15.36
C ASN A 250 -12.05 12.14 -16.55
N ARG A 251 -12.76 11.31 -17.34
CA ARG A 251 -12.17 10.55 -18.44
C ARG A 251 -11.46 11.43 -19.48
N SER A 252 -11.99 12.61 -19.79
CA SER A 252 -11.38 13.53 -20.77
C SER A 252 -10.12 14.19 -20.22
N GLU A 253 -10.10 14.55 -18.95
CA GLU A 253 -8.95 15.13 -18.25
C GLU A 253 -7.83 14.11 -18.04
N ARG A 254 -8.14 12.83 -17.87
CA ARG A 254 -7.14 11.76 -17.76
C ARG A 254 -6.47 11.38 -19.08
N LYS A 255 -7.06 11.71 -20.22
CA LYS A 255 -6.52 11.36 -21.53
C LYS A 255 -5.08 11.86 -21.75
N PRO A 256 -4.72 13.14 -21.48
CA PRO A 256 -3.35 13.62 -21.59
C PRO A 256 -2.36 12.89 -20.66
N LEU A 257 -2.77 12.54 -19.45
CA LEU A 257 -1.94 11.76 -18.51
C LEU A 257 -1.61 10.40 -19.10
N ARG A 258 -2.62 9.71 -19.61
CA ARG A 258 -2.46 8.39 -20.24
C ARG A 258 -1.51 8.45 -21.45
N GLU A 259 -1.63 9.45 -22.30
CA GLU A 259 -0.74 9.64 -23.48
C GLU A 259 0.71 9.89 -23.06
N ARG A 260 0.91 10.68 -22.01
CA ARG A 260 2.25 10.93 -21.45
C ARG A 260 2.82 9.66 -20.80
N LEU A 261 2.02 8.88 -20.06
CA LEU A 261 2.44 7.61 -19.51
C LEU A 261 2.94 6.66 -20.59
N ILE A 262 2.15 6.44 -21.65
CA ILE A 262 2.54 5.58 -22.78
C ILE A 262 3.85 6.07 -23.42
N THR A 263 3.98 7.38 -23.61
CA THR A 263 5.19 7.97 -24.17
C THR A 263 6.41 7.79 -23.26
N SER A 264 6.21 7.87 -21.95
CA SER A 264 7.26 7.68 -20.96
C SER A 264 7.72 6.23 -20.91
N LEU A 265 6.77 5.27 -20.85
CA LEU A 265 7.06 3.83 -20.84
C LEU A 265 7.85 3.40 -22.11
N LYS A 266 7.54 3.96 -23.28
CA LYS A 266 8.26 3.66 -24.52
C LYS A 266 9.72 4.13 -24.53
N LYS A 267 10.11 5.06 -23.66
CA LYS A 267 11.49 5.53 -23.50
C LYS A 267 12.33 4.64 -22.59
N ILE A 268 11.70 3.78 -21.83
CA ILE A 268 12.32 2.89 -20.86
C ILE A 268 12.80 1.63 -21.54
N ASN A 269 14.04 1.22 -21.25
CA ASN A 269 14.65 0.02 -21.81
C ASN A 269 14.69 -1.09 -20.75
N THR A 270 13.79 -2.05 -20.87
CA THR A 270 13.75 -3.24 -20.00
C THR A 270 14.66 -4.39 -20.49
N ALA A 271 15.20 -4.28 -21.70
CA ALA A 271 15.97 -5.31 -22.39
C ALA A 271 15.26 -6.70 -22.46
N GLY A 272 13.95 -6.77 -22.19
CA GLY A 272 13.21 -8.01 -22.07
C GLY A 272 13.52 -8.83 -20.81
N GLU A 273 14.28 -8.28 -19.87
CA GLU A 273 14.68 -8.96 -18.62
C GLU A 273 13.87 -8.49 -17.40
N VAL A 274 13.17 -7.38 -17.53
CA VAL A 274 12.29 -6.78 -16.51
C VAL A 274 10.90 -6.55 -17.12
N GLU A 275 9.87 -6.98 -16.42
CA GLU A 275 8.48 -6.68 -16.76
C GLU A 275 7.94 -5.65 -15.79
N ILE A 276 7.60 -4.47 -16.30
CA ILE A 276 6.97 -3.41 -15.50
C ILE A 276 5.51 -3.76 -15.31
N ILE A 277 5.07 -3.91 -14.07
CA ILE A 277 3.70 -4.15 -13.67
C ILE A 277 3.20 -2.98 -12.80
N PRO A 278 2.46 -2.02 -13.39
CA PRO A 278 1.90 -0.93 -12.61
C PRO A 278 1.02 -1.46 -11.48
N GLN A 279 1.14 -0.87 -10.29
CA GLN A 279 0.31 -1.20 -9.14
C GLN A 279 -1.07 -0.54 -9.26
N THR A 280 -2.14 -1.24 -8.83
CA THR A 280 -3.44 -0.61 -8.62
C THR A 280 -3.37 0.29 -7.39
N MET A 281 -3.95 1.50 -7.48
CA MET A 281 -3.70 2.57 -6.53
C MET A 281 -4.96 2.91 -5.71
N PRO A 282 -4.79 3.34 -4.45
CA PRO A 282 -5.90 3.87 -3.67
C PRO A 282 -6.35 5.22 -4.23
N PRO A 283 -7.58 5.65 -3.95
CA PRO A 283 -8.06 6.95 -4.45
C PRO A 283 -7.27 8.13 -3.89
N PHE A 284 -6.81 7.99 -2.63
CA PHE A 284 -6.04 9.00 -1.90
C PHE A 284 -4.76 8.38 -1.37
N PRO A 285 -3.57 8.80 -1.85
CA PRO A 285 -2.33 8.30 -1.28
C PRO A 285 -2.17 8.83 0.15
N TRP A 286 -2.12 7.91 1.10
CA TRP A 286 -2.02 8.22 2.52
C TRP A 286 -0.77 9.04 2.88
N HIS A 287 0.36 8.78 2.21
CA HIS A 287 1.63 9.48 2.43
C HIS A 287 1.60 10.97 2.04
N PHE A 288 0.58 11.40 1.30
CA PHE A 288 0.29 12.81 1.05
C PHE A 288 -0.80 13.36 1.99
N GLY A 289 -1.22 12.61 2.99
CA GLY A 289 -2.26 13.02 3.92
C GLY A 289 -3.63 13.24 3.27
N GLY A 290 -3.92 12.56 2.17
CA GLY A 290 -5.15 12.74 1.40
C GLY A 290 -5.23 14.07 0.64
N GLN A 291 -4.11 14.77 0.46
CA GLN A 291 -4.06 16.06 -0.25
C GLN A 291 -3.98 15.94 -1.77
N ARG A 292 -3.82 14.75 -2.29
CA ARG A 292 -3.76 14.43 -3.71
C ARG A 292 -4.71 13.31 -4.05
N PHE A 293 -5.00 13.18 -5.34
CA PHE A 293 -5.82 12.10 -5.89
C PHE A 293 -5.00 11.30 -6.88
N HIS A 294 -5.07 9.97 -6.79
CA HIS A 294 -4.64 9.11 -7.88
C HIS A 294 -5.70 9.10 -8.98
N ASN A 295 -5.28 9.18 -10.23
CA ASN A 295 -6.18 9.21 -11.38
C ASN A 295 -5.99 8.05 -12.35
N LEU A 296 -4.87 7.33 -12.24
CA LEU A 296 -4.54 6.18 -13.08
C LEU A 296 -4.45 4.93 -12.20
N PHE A 297 -4.85 3.80 -12.75
CA PHE A 297 -4.88 2.50 -12.05
C PHE A 297 -5.77 2.46 -10.80
N VAL A 298 -6.82 3.28 -10.76
CA VAL A 298 -7.80 3.36 -9.66
C VAL A 298 -9.13 2.68 -10.05
N ASP A 299 -9.60 2.88 -11.27
CA ASP A 299 -10.88 2.35 -11.76
C ASP A 299 -10.70 1.25 -12.82
N THR A 300 -11.67 0.35 -12.86
CA THR A 300 -11.68 -0.83 -13.73
C THR A 300 -11.57 -0.49 -15.21
N ASP A 301 -12.26 0.54 -15.69
CA ASP A 301 -12.30 0.88 -17.11
C ASP A 301 -10.92 1.30 -17.61
N PHE A 302 -10.24 2.15 -16.81
CA PHE A 302 -8.89 2.60 -17.13
C PHE A 302 -7.90 1.43 -17.13
N ILE A 303 -7.90 0.62 -16.04
CA ILE A 303 -6.92 -0.48 -15.87
C ILE A 303 -7.09 -1.48 -17.00
N ARG A 304 -8.30 -1.98 -17.22
CA ARG A 304 -8.59 -2.97 -18.26
C ARG A 304 -8.20 -2.46 -19.64
N GLN A 305 -8.67 -1.26 -20.04
CA GLN A 305 -8.35 -0.67 -21.33
C GLN A 305 -6.84 -0.48 -21.53
N PHE A 306 -6.13 -0.05 -20.48
CA PHE A 306 -4.68 0.17 -20.54
C PHE A 306 -3.93 -1.14 -20.74
N CYS A 307 -4.29 -2.18 -19.96
CA CYS A 307 -3.69 -3.51 -20.07
C CYS A 307 -3.93 -4.15 -21.45
N GLU A 308 -5.17 -4.09 -21.96
CA GLU A 308 -5.52 -4.61 -23.29
C GLU A 308 -4.75 -3.89 -24.40
N GLU A 309 -4.67 -2.56 -24.37
CA GLU A 309 -4.07 -1.77 -25.46
C GLU A 309 -2.53 -1.75 -25.42
N GLN A 310 -1.93 -1.88 -24.25
CA GLN A 310 -0.47 -1.85 -24.09
C GLN A 310 0.14 -3.25 -23.92
N ASP A 311 -0.67 -4.31 -23.91
CA ASP A 311 -0.25 -5.71 -23.63
C ASP A 311 0.55 -5.76 -22.32
N MET A 312 0.00 -5.16 -21.24
CA MET A 312 0.64 -5.08 -19.94
C MET A 312 -0.18 -5.81 -18.88
N ARG A 313 0.53 -6.31 -17.87
CA ARG A 313 -0.07 -6.83 -16.66
C ARG A 313 0.08 -5.82 -15.51
N VAL A 314 -0.59 -6.07 -14.39
CA VAL A 314 -0.57 -5.23 -13.20
C VAL A 314 -0.16 -6.01 -11.96
N CYS A 315 0.32 -5.29 -10.96
CA CYS A 315 0.27 -5.72 -9.57
C CYS A 315 -1.09 -5.29 -9.01
N LEU A 316 -1.92 -6.27 -8.65
CA LEU A 316 -3.19 -5.98 -7.98
C LEU A 316 -2.93 -5.84 -6.48
N ASP A 317 -2.94 -4.61 -6.00
CA ASP A 317 -3.02 -4.35 -4.58
C ASP A 317 -4.48 -4.41 -4.13
N VAL A 318 -4.77 -5.39 -3.29
CA VAL A 318 -6.13 -5.72 -2.85
C VAL A 318 -6.68 -4.64 -1.93
N SER A 319 -5.84 -4.12 -1.02
CA SER A 319 -6.20 -3.03 -0.11
C SER A 319 -6.51 -1.75 -0.88
N HIS A 320 -5.60 -1.30 -1.75
CA HIS A 320 -5.79 -0.12 -2.60
C HIS A 320 -7.07 -0.22 -3.45
N SER A 321 -7.26 -1.37 -4.07
CA SER A 321 -8.43 -1.62 -4.93
C SER A 321 -9.74 -1.63 -4.16
N LYS A 322 -9.74 -2.16 -2.93
CA LYS A 322 -10.92 -2.14 -2.06
C LYS A 322 -11.28 -0.71 -1.66
N LEU A 323 -10.29 0.12 -1.28
CA LEU A 323 -10.50 1.54 -0.98
C LEU A 323 -11.01 2.31 -2.20
N ALA A 324 -10.45 2.04 -3.39
CA ALA A 324 -10.92 2.63 -4.64
C ALA A 324 -12.37 2.26 -4.95
N CYS A 325 -12.74 0.99 -4.77
CA CYS A 325 -14.11 0.52 -4.96
C CYS A 325 -15.09 1.17 -3.98
N ASN A 326 -14.70 1.31 -2.71
CA ASN A 326 -15.52 1.98 -1.71
C ASN A 326 -15.75 3.46 -2.08
N HIS A 327 -14.71 4.17 -2.50
CA HIS A 327 -14.79 5.56 -2.93
C HIS A 327 -15.62 5.76 -4.20
N LEU A 328 -15.45 4.88 -5.19
CA LEU A 328 -16.16 4.96 -6.49
C LEU A 328 -17.52 4.28 -6.46
N HIS A 329 -17.91 3.67 -5.35
CA HIS A 329 -19.16 2.90 -5.20
C HIS A 329 -19.27 1.75 -6.22
N ILE A 330 -18.16 1.07 -6.49
CA ILE A 330 -18.10 -0.09 -7.38
C ILE A 330 -18.10 -1.37 -6.51
N PRO A 331 -18.93 -2.39 -6.84
CA PRO A 331 -18.86 -3.67 -6.15
C PRO A 331 -17.45 -4.31 -6.32
N PHE A 332 -16.77 -4.62 -5.21
CA PHE A 332 -15.40 -5.11 -5.22
C PHE A 332 -15.25 -6.41 -6.03
N ARG A 333 -16.22 -7.32 -5.92
CA ARG A 333 -16.24 -8.55 -6.72
C ARG A 333 -16.21 -8.26 -8.23
N GLN A 334 -17.01 -7.28 -8.69
CA GLN A 334 -17.03 -6.89 -10.10
C GLN A 334 -15.69 -6.30 -10.57
N PHE A 335 -15.02 -5.55 -9.68
CA PHE A 335 -13.66 -5.04 -9.92
C PHE A 335 -12.69 -6.21 -10.12
N LEU A 336 -12.71 -7.18 -9.21
CA LEU A 336 -11.84 -8.36 -9.26
C LEU A 336 -12.06 -9.19 -10.53
N ASP A 337 -13.30 -9.48 -10.91
CA ASP A 337 -13.64 -10.23 -12.13
C ASP A 337 -13.03 -9.59 -13.40
N GLN A 338 -12.88 -8.27 -13.42
CA GLN A 338 -12.34 -7.54 -14.57
C GLN A 338 -10.82 -7.39 -14.56
N ILE A 339 -10.19 -7.34 -13.38
CA ILE A 339 -8.77 -7.00 -13.27
C ILE A 339 -7.88 -8.22 -13.00
N LEU A 340 -8.37 -9.24 -12.29
CA LEU A 340 -7.59 -10.45 -12.04
C LEU A 340 -7.03 -11.12 -13.30
N PRO A 341 -7.73 -11.14 -14.47
CA PRO A 341 -7.16 -11.69 -15.71
C PRO A 341 -5.86 -11.02 -16.20
N PHE A 342 -5.61 -9.78 -15.76
CA PHE A 342 -4.39 -9.02 -16.08
C PHE A 342 -3.36 -9.03 -14.95
N THR A 343 -3.63 -9.73 -13.85
CA THR A 343 -2.78 -9.69 -12.65
C THR A 343 -1.61 -10.66 -12.76
N ALA A 344 -0.40 -10.13 -12.56
CA ALA A 344 0.84 -10.90 -12.50
C ALA A 344 1.30 -11.18 -11.07
N HIS A 345 1.00 -10.26 -10.16
CA HIS A 345 1.38 -10.28 -8.75
C HIS A 345 0.30 -9.62 -7.90
N LEU A 346 0.19 -10.02 -6.63
CA LEU A 346 -0.80 -9.46 -5.71
C LEU A 346 -0.12 -8.98 -4.42
N HIS A 347 -0.56 -7.82 -3.96
CA HIS A 347 -0.32 -7.36 -2.60
C HIS A 347 -1.58 -7.60 -1.78
N LEU A 348 -1.46 -8.41 -0.73
CA LEU A 348 -2.58 -8.84 0.10
C LEU A 348 -2.55 -8.16 1.46
N ALA A 349 -3.43 -7.21 1.66
CA ALA A 349 -3.74 -6.60 2.95
C ALA A 349 -5.23 -6.30 3.03
N ASP A 350 -5.78 -6.21 4.23
CA ASP A 350 -7.17 -5.85 4.38
C ASP A 350 -7.37 -4.33 4.28
N ALA A 351 -8.60 -3.92 4.09
CA ALA A 351 -8.96 -2.52 3.94
C ALA A 351 -10.33 -2.24 4.54
N LYS A 352 -10.53 -1.00 4.98
CA LYS A 352 -11.79 -0.53 5.53
C LYS A 352 -12.08 0.90 5.13
N ASP A 353 -13.34 1.21 4.86
CA ASP A 353 -13.79 2.54 4.44
C ASP A 353 -13.01 3.05 3.21
N VAL A 354 -12.45 4.27 3.26
CA VAL A 354 -11.68 4.89 2.16
C VAL A 354 -10.24 5.23 2.51
N ASP A 355 -9.83 5.03 3.77
CA ASP A 355 -8.52 5.38 4.32
C ASP A 355 -7.88 4.31 5.21
N GLY A 356 -8.58 3.20 5.45
CA GLY A 356 -8.05 2.06 6.21
C GLY A 356 -7.23 1.12 5.34
N GLU A 357 -6.02 1.53 4.94
CA GLU A 357 -5.10 0.80 4.06
C GLU A 357 -4.16 -0.11 4.85
N GLY A 358 -3.76 -1.24 4.24
CA GLY A 358 -2.71 -2.10 4.79
C GLY A 358 -3.07 -2.77 6.11
N LEU A 359 -4.36 -2.95 6.39
CA LEU A 359 -4.83 -3.58 7.62
C LEU A 359 -4.44 -5.06 7.67
N GLN A 360 -4.36 -5.59 8.90
CA GLN A 360 -4.16 -7.03 9.09
C GLN A 360 -5.33 -7.81 8.48
N ILE A 361 -5.03 -8.95 7.90
CA ILE A 361 -6.03 -9.85 7.31
C ILE A 361 -7.15 -10.16 8.32
N LEU A 362 -8.41 -10.03 7.92
CA LEU A 362 -9.63 -10.13 8.72
C LEU A 362 -9.91 -8.94 9.67
N ASP A 363 -9.15 -7.87 9.61
CA ASP A 363 -9.41 -6.67 10.41
C ASP A 363 -10.17 -5.58 9.61
N GLY A 364 -10.41 -5.82 8.31
CA GLY A 364 -11.17 -4.97 7.39
C GLY A 364 -12.45 -5.60 6.88
N ASP A 365 -12.84 -5.22 5.65
CA ASP A 365 -14.12 -5.57 5.03
C ASP A 365 -13.97 -6.48 3.79
N ILE A 366 -12.82 -7.17 3.62
CA ILE A 366 -12.57 -8.04 2.48
C ILE A 366 -13.04 -9.46 2.79
N ASP A 367 -13.83 -10.05 1.88
CA ASP A 367 -14.16 -11.47 1.90
C ASP A 367 -13.00 -12.28 1.29
N TRP A 368 -12.13 -12.80 2.15
CA TRP A 368 -10.91 -13.49 1.77
C TRP A 368 -11.17 -14.85 1.14
N VAL A 369 -12.23 -15.55 1.53
CA VAL A 369 -12.61 -16.85 0.93
C VAL A 369 -13.01 -16.62 -0.52
N GLN A 370 -13.91 -15.67 -0.77
CA GLN A 370 -14.35 -15.31 -2.11
C GLN A 370 -13.17 -14.78 -2.97
N LEU A 371 -12.26 -14.01 -2.37
CA LEU A 371 -11.08 -13.50 -3.09
C LEU A 371 -10.18 -14.64 -3.59
N PHE A 372 -9.89 -15.64 -2.76
CA PHE A 372 -9.08 -16.78 -3.20
C PHE A 372 -9.77 -17.62 -4.26
N GLU A 373 -11.09 -17.83 -4.19
CA GLU A 373 -11.85 -18.48 -5.27
C GLU A 373 -11.69 -17.75 -6.60
N GLN A 374 -11.74 -16.40 -6.59
CA GLN A 374 -11.54 -15.60 -7.81
C GLN A 374 -10.09 -15.62 -8.31
N ILE A 375 -9.09 -15.59 -7.40
CA ILE A 375 -7.67 -15.73 -7.76
C ILE A 375 -7.42 -17.08 -8.44
N ASP A 376 -7.92 -18.17 -7.87
CA ASP A 376 -7.78 -19.53 -8.43
C ASP A 376 -8.43 -19.64 -9.83
N GLN A 377 -9.54 -18.95 -10.02
CA GLN A 377 -10.26 -18.95 -11.29
C GLN A 377 -9.57 -18.10 -12.38
N HIS A 378 -9.10 -16.91 -12.05
CA HIS A 378 -8.72 -15.89 -13.03
C HIS A 378 -7.21 -15.67 -13.18
N CYS A 379 -6.43 -15.87 -12.12
CA CYS A 379 -4.96 -15.68 -12.14
C CYS A 379 -4.21 -16.72 -11.28
N PRO A 380 -4.42 -18.02 -11.48
CA PRO A 380 -3.86 -19.08 -10.62
C PRO A 380 -2.32 -19.12 -10.57
N LYS A 381 -1.65 -18.44 -11.49
CA LYS A 381 -0.18 -18.35 -11.56
C LYS A 381 0.39 -17.06 -10.97
N ALA A 382 -0.45 -16.11 -10.62
CA ALA A 382 0.00 -14.87 -10.00
C ALA A 382 0.61 -15.18 -8.64
N SER A 383 1.77 -14.60 -8.37
CA SER A 383 2.39 -14.68 -7.04
C SER A 383 1.81 -13.63 -6.10
N PHE A 384 2.03 -13.78 -4.81
CA PHE A 384 1.58 -12.77 -3.86
C PHE A 384 2.53 -12.57 -2.67
N ILE A 385 2.40 -11.41 -2.04
CA ILE A 385 2.95 -11.11 -0.72
C ILE A 385 1.86 -10.55 0.20
N PRO A 386 1.90 -10.79 1.52
CA PRO A 386 1.13 -10.00 2.48
C PRO A 386 1.80 -8.64 2.68
N GLU A 387 1.13 -7.56 2.33
CA GLU A 387 1.65 -6.19 2.51
C GLU A 387 0.95 -5.49 3.67
N ILE A 388 1.15 -6.03 4.88
CA ILE A 388 0.57 -5.50 6.11
C ILE A 388 1.37 -4.29 6.60
N TRP A 389 0.67 -3.24 7.00
CA TRP A 389 1.30 -2.08 7.63
C TRP A 389 2.25 -2.51 8.75
N GLN A 390 3.53 -2.13 8.66
CA GLN A 390 4.58 -2.52 9.59
C GLN A 390 4.82 -4.04 9.71
N GLY A 391 4.38 -4.83 8.72
CA GLY A 391 4.46 -6.29 8.74
C GLY A 391 5.85 -6.87 8.97
N HIS A 392 6.90 -6.14 8.57
CA HIS A 392 8.31 -6.52 8.72
C HIS A 392 8.87 -6.37 10.15
N LYS A 393 8.19 -5.62 11.03
CA LYS A 393 8.69 -5.35 12.39
C LYS A 393 8.66 -6.60 13.26
N ASN A 394 9.48 -6.59 14.30
CA ASN A 394 9.59 -7.68 15.28
C ASN A 394 9.77 -9.06 14.63
N GLY A 395 10.70 -9.17 13.69
CA GLY A 395 10.96 -10.43 12.97
C GLY A 395 9.83 -10.84 12.02
N GLY A 396 9.02 -9.89 11.54
CA GLY A 396 7.94 -10.15 10.61
C GLY A 396 6.64 -10.67 11.26
N GLU A 397 6.44 -10.44 12.55
CA GLU A 397 5.32 -11.00 13.33
C GLU A 397 3.97 -10.78 12.66
N ALA A 398 3.68 -9.56 12.18
CA ALA A 398 2.41 -9.28 11.52
C ALA A 398 2.31 -9.92 10.13
N ALA A 399 3.43 -10.09 9.41
CA ALA A 399 3.45 -10.80 8.14
C ALA A 399 3.20 -12.31 8.33
N TRP A 400 3.76 -12.92 9.37
CA TRP A 400 3.48 -14.32 9.69
C TRP A 400 2.02 -14.56 10.08
N LEU A 401 1.43 -13.64 10.86
CA LEU A 401 0.01 -13.68 11.19
C LEU A 401 -0.87 -13.55 9.94
N ALA A 402 -0.49 -12.67 9.01
CA ALA A 402 -1.19 -12.52 7.75
C ALA A 402 -1.16 -13.82 6.94
N LEU A 403 0.02 -14.45 6.77
CA LEU A 403 0.12 -15.74 6.06
C LEU A 403 -0.71 -16.84 6.72
N GLU A 404 -0.79 -16.89 8.05
CA GLU A 404 -1.63 -17.86 8.76
C GLU A 404 -3.12 -17.66 8.48
N ARG A 405 -3.59 -16.41 8.52
CA ARG A 405 -4.98 -16.05 8.23
C ARG A 405 -5.34 -16.26 6.76
N LEU A 406 -4.43 -15.91 5.84
CA LEU A 406 -4.59 -16.16 4.40
C LEU A 406 -4.65 -17.65 4.08
N GLU A 407 -3.77 -18.47 4.68
CA GLU A 407 -3.81 -19.93 4.48
C GLU A 407 -5.12 -20.54 4.97
N ALA A 408 -5.65 -20.06 6.08
CA ALA A 408 -6.96 -20.49 6.57
C ALA A 408 -8.09 -20.13 5.61
N ALA A 409 -8.07 -18.92 5.05
CA ALA A 409 -9.07 -18.47 4.07
C ALA A 409 -8.96 -19.21 2.73
N ALA A 410 -7.74 -19.50 2.25
CA ALA A 410 -7.51 -20.23 1.00
C ALA A 410 -7.93 -21.71 1.05
N ARG A 411 -8.12 -22.26 2.26
CA ARG A 411 -8.56 -23.65 2.46
C ARG A 411 -10.06 -23.80 2.76
N ALA A 412 -10.76 -22.69 3.01
CA ALA A 412 -12.17 -22.67 3.37
C ALA A 412 -13.07 -22.85 2.14
#